data_ed95b12beb2b2ddf3226ec60b0fb5e2e
#
_entry.id   ed95b12beb2b2ddf3226ec60b0fb5e2e
#
_cell.length_a   1.000
_cell.length_b   1.000
_cell.length_c   1.000
_cell.angle_alpha   90.00
_cell.angle_beta   90.00
_cell.angle_gamma   90.00
#
_symmetry.space_group_name_H-M   'P 1'
#
loop_
_entity.id
_entity.type
_entity.pdbx_description
1 polymer ?
#
loop_
_entity_poly.entity_id
_entity_poly.type
_entity_poly.pdbx_seq_one_letter_code
_entity_poly.pdbx_strand_id
1 'polypeptide(L)'
;KIKLKNGKFFDTVSVETNKTNHYWIYLFDKNGNSVTIDPDSFSITHGLSVSGAPMPHSVGIIVVKKDHVRNIATNISEKIFDKGSILPVKKVLTDYKTSRKLIKGAENKLDITLVEGESEIPDRNTFLCELGINGKDLPYDLPEGTPLELSVEMNESREVSVTAYIPLIDLTLKARSTSQDEDIE
;
A
#
# COMPACT_ATOMS: atom_id res chain seq x y z
N LYS A 1 -9.53 -12.66 -39.55
CA LYS A 1 -8.72 -13.90 -39.65
C LYS A 1 -7.26 -13.56 -39.37
N ILE A 2 -6.67 -14.31 -38.46
CA ILE A 2 -5.27 -14.14 -38.03
C ILE A 2 -4.46 -15.25 -38.67
N LYS A 3 -3.26 -14.91 -39.20
CA LYS A 3 -2.33 -15.92 -39.72
C LYS A 3 -1.41 -16.44 -38.64
N LEU A 4 -1.27 -17.76 -38.58
CA LEU A 4 -0.26 -18.39 -37.72
C LEU A 4 1.16 -18.10 -38.22
N LYS A 5 2.06 -17.73 -37.30
CA LYS A 5 3.50 -17.63 -37.57
C LYS A 5 4.21 -18.67 -36.70
N ASN A 6 4.86 -19.63 -37.33
CA ASN A 6 5.53 -20.75 -36.61
C ASN A 6 4.61 -21.48 -35.62
N GLY A 7 3.35 -21.73 -36.00
CA GLY A 7 2.37 -22.39 -35.15
C GLY A 7 1.80 -21.55 -34.01
N LYS A 8 2.11 -20.25 -33.94
CA LYS A 8 1.67 -19.33 -32.89
C LYS A 8 0.95 -18.11 -33.48
N PHE A 9 0.03 -17.54 -32.72
CA PHE A 9 -0.58 -16.24 -32.99
C PHE A 9 -0.70 -15.42 -31.69
N PHE A 10 -0.79 -14.12 -31.85
CA PHE A 10 -1.09 -13.17 -30.78
C PHE A 10 -2.16 -12.22 -31.29
N ASP A 11 -3.17 -11.98 -30.49
CA ASP A 11 -4.21 -11.01 -30.80
C ASP A 11 -4.74 -10.37 -29.52
N THR A 12 -5.41 -9.24 -29.67
CA THR A 12 -6.03 -8.51 -28.57
C THR A 12 -7.55 -8.69 -28.66
N VAL A 13 -8.16 -9.12 -27.55
CA VAL A 13 -9.61 -9.24 -27.45
C VAL A 13 -10.16 -8.14 -26.54
N SER A 14 -11.32 -7.59 -26.93
CA SER A 14 -12.04 -6.65 -26.08
C SER A 14 -12.82 -7.42 -25.02
N VAL A 15 -12.67 -7.04 -23.74
CA VAL A 15 -13.43 -7.61 -22.64
C VAL A 15 -14.45 -6.59 -22.13
N GLU A 16 -15.69 -7.05 -21.91
CA GLU A 16 -16.70 -6.26 -21.23
C GLU A 16 -16.51 -6.36 -19.73
N THR A 17 -16.58 -5.22 -19.03
CA THR A 17 -16.39 -5.12 -17.58
C THR A 17 -17.55 -5.78 -16.82
N ASN A 18 -17.25 -6.29 -15.65
CA ASN A 18 -18.22 -6.89 -14.68
C ASN A 18 -18.97 -8.12 -15.22
N LYS A 19 -18.37 -8.86 -16.12
CA LYS A 19 -18.93 -10.13 -16.59
C LYS A 19 -17.86 -11.09 -17.13
N THR A 20 -18.27 -12.35 -17.31
CA THR A 20 -17.47 -13.36 -17.99
C THR A 20 -17.68 -13.24 -19.50
N ASN A 21 -16.57 -13.06 -20.22
CA ASN A 21 -16.53 -12.98 -21.65
C ASN A 21 -16.07 -14.34 -22.20
N HIS A 22 -16.82 -14.95 -23.11
CA HIS A 22 -16.51 -16.22 -23.71
C HIS A 22 -16.00 -16.04 -25.14
N TYR A 23 -14.94 -16.75 -25.48
CA TYR A 23 -14.31 -16.70 -26.79
C TYR A 23 -14.16 -18.09 -27.35
N TRP A 24 -14.43 -18.26 -28.64
CA TRP A 24 -14.26 -19.50 -29.38
C TRP A 24 -13.15 -19.32 -30.40
N ILE A 25 -12.33 -20.36 -30.58
CA ILE A 25 -11.23 -20.41 -31.53
C ILE A 25 -11.61 -21.35 -32.66
N TYR A 26 -11.56 -20.88 -33.88
CA TYR A 26 -11.77 -21.68 -35.07
C TYR A 26 -10.48 -21.72 -35.87
N LEU A 27 -9.95 -22.92 -36.11
CA LEU A 27 -8.75 -23.12 -36.92
C LEU A 27 -9.13 -23.64 -38.30
N PHE A 28 -8.50 -23.13 -39.33
CA PHE A 28 -8.70 -23.56 -40.71
C PHE A 28 -7.35 -23.83 -41.35
N ASP A 29 -7.31 -24.89 -42.17
CA ASP A 29 -6.16 -25.18 -42.99
C ASP A 29 -6.00 -24.19 -44.16
N LYS A 30 -4.94 -24.36 -44.99
CA LYS A 30 -4.71 -23.50 -46.16
C LYS A 30 -5.78 -23.61 -47.25
N ASN A 31 -6.56 -24.68 -47.22
CA ASN A 31 -7.65 -24.95 -48.17
C ASN A 31 -9.00 -24.44 -47.66
N GLY A 32 -9.05 -23.94 -46.41
CA GLY A 32 -10.25 -23.45 -45.74
C GLY A 32 -11.06 -24.52 -45.00
N ASN A 33 -10.54 -25.73 -44.84
CA ASN A 33 -11.21 -26.77 -44.08
C ASN A 33 -10.99 -26.52 -42.56
N SER A 34 -12.02 -26.79 -41.76
CA SER A 34 -11.93 -26.68 -40.31
C SER A 34 -11.02 -27.75 -39.74
N VAL A 35 -10.16 -27.36 -38.83
CA VAL A 35 -9.25 -28.24 -38.08
C VAL A 35 -9.67 -28.27 -36.60
N THR A 36 -9.83 -29.44 -36.04
CA THR A 36 -10.15 -29.62 -34.62
C THR A 36 -8.97 -29.15 -33.76
N ILE A 37 -9.27 -28.38 -32.72
CA ILE A 37 -8.29 -27.90 -31.73
C ILE A 37 -8.82 -28.16 -30.32
N ASP A 38 -7.92 -28.30 -29.35
CA ASP A 38 -8.22 -28.44 -27.94
C ASP A 38 -7.25 -27.59 -27.12
N PRO A 39 -7.72 -26.64 -26.30
CA PRO A 39 -9.12 -26.19 -26.19
C PRO A 39 -9.59 -25.36 -27.41
N ASP A 40 -10.88 -25.49 -27.76
CA ASP A 40 -11.54 -24.69 -28.80
C ASP A 40 -12.14 -23.38 -28.31
N SER A 41 -12.11 -23.16 -26.99
CA SER A 41 -12.69 -21.98 -26.33
C SER A 41 -11.96 -21.67 -25.04
N PHE A 42 -12.09 -20.41 -24.60
CA PHE A 42 -11.62 -19.94 -23.30
C PHE A 42 -12.55 -18.81 -22.81
N SER A 43 -12.44 -18.52 -21.52
CA SER A 43 -13.20 -17.42 -20.90
C SER A 43 -12.30 -16.46 -20.15
N ILE A 44 -12.61 -15.18 -20.24
CA ILE A 44 -11.98 -14.11 -19.45
C ILE A 44 -13.06 -13.46 -18.61
N THR A 45 -12.93 -13.53 -17.29
CA THR A 45 -13.77 -12.79 -16.36
C THR A 45 -13.08 -11.49 -16.02
N HIS A 46 -13.68 -10.36 -16.41
CA HIS A 46 -13.17 -9.03 -16.10
C HIS A 46 -14.04 -8.39 -15.02
N GLY A 47 -13.41 -8.07 -13.88
CA GLY A 47 -14.05 -7.19 -12.91
C GLY A 47 -15.21 -7.79 -12.13
N LEU A 48 -15.11 -9.03 -11.66
CA LEU A 48 -15.67 -9.33 -10.38
C LEU A 48 -14.73 -8.69 -9.35
N SER A 49 -14.85 -7.38 -9.17
CA SER A 49 -14.46 -6.76 -7.93
C SER A 49 -15.36 -7.39 -6.87
N VAL A 50 -14.87 -8.35 -6.15
CA VAL A 50 -15.33 -8.57 -4.79
C VAL A 50 -15.01 -7.23 -4.15
N SER A 51 -16.04 -6.43 -3.91
CA SER A 51 -15.86 -5.18 -3.16
C SER A 51 -15.17 -5.59 -1.87
N GLY A 52 -13.92 -5.17 -1.68
CA GLY A 52 -13.14 -5.52 -0.51
C GLY A 52 -13.93 -5.16 0.76
N ALA A 53 -13.60 -5.76 1.88
CA ALA A 53 -14.27 -5.43 3.13
C ALA A 53 -14.06 -3.95 3.46
N PRO A 54 -15.09 -3.22 3.89
CA PRO A 54 -14.92 -1.86 4.35
C PRO A 54 -14.12 -1.84 5.64
N MET A 55 -13.26 -0.84 5.80
CA MET A 55 -12.50 -0.61 7.03
C MET A 55 -13.46 -0.29 8.18
N PRO A 56 -13.38 -0.99 9.33
CA PRO A 56 -14.25 -0.75 10.48
C PRO A 56 -13.92 0.56 11.20
N HIS A 57 -12.67 1.01 11.13
CA HIS A 57 -12.17 2.22 11.75
C HIS A 57 -11.24 2.98 10.79
N SER A 58 -11.03 4.27 11.06
CA SER A 58 -10.04 5.09 10.38
C SER A 58 -8.62 4.67 10.77
N VAL A 59 -7.66 4.86 9.86
CA VAL A 59 -6.23 4.71 10.14
C VAL A 59 -5.58 6.08 10.13
N GLY A 60 -4.78 6.36 11.15
CA GLY A 60 -4.05 7.61 11.31
C GLY A 60 -2.56 7.42 11.55
N ILE A 61 -1.83 8.50 11.38
CA ILE A 61 -0.41 8.62 11.71
C ILE A 61 -0.26 9.58 12.90
N ILE A 62 0.63 9.25 13.83
CA ILE A 62 0.95 10.16 14.94
C ILE A 62 1.92 11.22 14.46
N VAL A 63 1.51 12.47 14.56
CA VAL A 63 2.31 13.64 14.18
C VAL A 63 2.47 14.61 15.33
N VAL A 64 3.57 15.39 15.31
CA VAL A 64 3.82 16.44 16.29
C VAL A 64 3.23 17.76 15.77
N LYS A 65 2.17 18.23 16.39
CA LYS A 65 1.58 19.54 16.14
C LYS A 65 2.22 20.57 17.08
N LYS A 66 2.87 21.58 16.50
CA LYS A 66 3.47 22.70 17.27
C LYS A 66 2.50 23.86 17.35
N ASP A 67 2.14 24.27 18.57
CA ASP A 67 1.45 25.54 18.82
C ASP A 67 2.51 26.63 19.01
N HIS A 68 2.72 27.43 17.97
CA HIS A 68 3.74 28.51 17.98
C HIS A 68 3.39 29.64 18.94
N VAL A 69 2.13 29.82 19.33
CA VAL A 69 1.71 30.87 20.27
C VAL A 69 2.05 30.48 21.70
N ARG A 70 1.82 29.22 22.05
CA ARG A 70 2.04 28.70 23.41
C ARG A 70 3.39 28.00 23.57
N ASN A 71 4.13 27.82 22.48
CA ASN A 71 5.37 27.04 22.41
C ASN A 71 5.23 25.62 22.97
N ILE A 72 4.10 24.97 22.68
CA ILE A 72 3.79 23.62 23.10
C ILE A 72 3.79 22.70 21.88
N ALA A 73 4.42 21.53 21.99
CA ALA A 73 4.35 20.47 21.03
C ALA A 73 3.45 19.34 21.56
N THR A 74 2.44 18.93 20.78
CA THR A 74 1.49 17.90 21.18
C THR A 74 1.42 16.85 20.07
N ASN A 75 1.42 15.58 20.47
CA ASN A 75 1.17 14.49 19.54
C ASN A 75 -0.33 14.40 19.25
N ILE A 76 -0.68 14.32 17.98
CA ILE A 76 -2.05 14.08 17.51
C ILE A 76 -2.07 12.93 16.52
N SER A 77 -3.20 12.25 16.41
CA SER A 77 -3.48 11.30 15.34
C SER A 77 -4.11 12.04 14.17
N GLU A 78 -3.42 12.06 13.04
CA GLU A 78 -3.91 12.61 11.77
C GLU A 78 -4.38 11.49 10.86
N LYS A 79 -5.62 11.59 10.35
CA LYS A 79 -6.21 10.53 9.52
C LYS A 79 -5.55 10.42 8.16
N ILE A 80 -5.21 9.18 7.78
CA ILE A 80 -4.72 8.80 6.46
C ILE A 80 -5.83 8.16 5.64
N PHE A 81 -6.54 7.18 6.23
CA PHE A 81 -7.68 6.49 5.63
C PHE A 81 -8.91 6.64 6.51
N ASP A 82 -10.05 6.90 5.89
CA ASP A 82 -11.32 7.02 6.59
C ASP A 82 -11.97 5.66 6.81
N LYS A 83 -12.67 5.52 7.93
CA LYS A 83 -13.62 4.44 8.19
C LYS A 83 -14.56 4.25 6.99
N GLY A 84 -14.79 3.01 6.60
CA GLY A 84 -15.63 2.65 5.46
C GLY A 84 -14.88 2.62 4.11
N SER A 85 -13.61 3.02 4.06
CA SER A 85 -12.78 2.84 2.85
C SER A 85 -12.70 1.37 2.48
N ILE A 86 -12.83 1.05 1.19
CA ILE A 86 -12.82 -0.33 0.69
C ILE A 86 -11.38 -0.79 0.48
N LEU A 87 -11.03 -1.91 1.11
CA LEU A 87 -9.71 -2.52 0.99
C LEU A 87 -9.50 -3.19 -0.39
N PRO A 88 -8.26 -3.23 -0.93
CA PRO A 88 -7.05 -2.63 -0.36
C PRO A 88 -6.98 -1.12 -0.57
N VAL A 89 -6.28 -0.40 0.31
CA VAL A 89 -6.05 1.05 0.19
C VAL A 89 -4.56 1.37 0.24
N LYS A 90 -4.16 2.40 -0.50
CA LYS A 90 -2.79 2.91 -0.52
C LYS A 90 -2.79 4.42 -0.65
N LYS A 91 -1.90 5.09 0.09
CA LYS A 91 -1.70 6.53 0.02
C LYS A 91 -0.22 6.87 0.11
N VAL A 92 0.21 7.81 -0.71
CA VAL A 92 1.54 8.40 -0.67
C VAL A 92 1.42 9.80 -0.06
N LEU A 93 2.25 10.10 0.93
CA LEU A 93 2.24 11.32 1.73
C LEU A 93 3.61 11.97 1.58
N THR A 94 3.66 13.20 1.08
CA THR A 94 4.92 13.92 0.76
C THR A 94 5.14 15.17 1.62
N ASP A 95 4.14 15.56 2.44
CA ASP A 95 4.18 16.78 3.22
C ASP A 95 4.79 16.62 4.63
N TYR A 96 5.25 15.39 4.95
CA TYR A 96 5.82 15.08 6.25
C TYR A 96 7.31 15.42 6.32
N LYS A 97 7.75 15.76 7.54
CA LYS A 97 9.14 16.12 7.84
C LYS A 97 9.56 15.57 9.19
N THR A 98 10.85 15.35 9.38
CA THR A 98 11.39 14.96 10.69
C THR A 98 11.07 16.00 11.77
N SER A 99 10.53 15.57 12.90
CA SER A 99 10.16 16.46 14.02
C SER A 99 11.35 16.83 14.91
N ARG A 100 12.49 16.18 14.72
CA ARG A 100 13.74 16.40 15.48
C ARG A 100 14.96 16.02 14.64
N LYS A 101 16.13 16.51 15.07
CA LYS A 101 17.42 16.08 14.52
C LYS A 101 17.73 14.66 14.97
N LEU A 102 18.25 13.82 14.05
CA LEU A 102 18.88 12.55 14.34
C LEU A 102 20.37 12.62 14.03
N ILE A 103 21.20 12.15 14.97
CA ILE A 103 22.67 12.21 14.87
C ILE A 103 23.16 10.83 14.49
N LYS A 104 23.97 10.74 13.42
CA LYS A 104 24.63 9.51 12.99
C LYS A 104 25.37 8.84 14.15
N GLY A 105 25.14 7.55 14.32
CA GLY A 105 25.80 6.73 15.36
C GLY A 105 25.28 6.93 16.77
N ALA A 106 24.36 7.88 17.02
CA ALA A 106 23.79 8.13 18.33
C ALA A 106 22.56 7.25 18.62
N GLU A 107 22.28 7.03 19.91
CA GLU A 107 21.08 6.31 20.38
C GLU A 107 19.85 7.24 20.41
N ASN A 108 19.56 7.89 19.30
CA ASN A 108 18.35 8.68 19.14
C ASN A 108 17.46 8.07 18.04
N LYS A 109 16.15 8.16 18.23
CA LYS A 109 15.15 7.51 17.37
C LYS A 109 14.03 8.49 17.03
N LEU A 110 13.53 8.39 15.81
CA LEU A 110 12.28 9.00 15.37
C LEU A 110 11.33 7.87 14.96
N ASP A 111 10.15 7.84 15.56
CA ASP A 111 9.16 6.83 15.29
C ASP A 111 8.04 7.40 14.41
N ILE A 112 7.68 6.63 13.39
CA ILE A 112 6.51 6.83 12.54
C ILE A 112 5.50 5.78 12.97
N THR A 113 4.53 6.18 13.79
CA THR A 113 3.55 5.29 14.40
C THR A 113 2.20 5.40 13.71
N LEU A 114 1.65 4.27 13.29
CA LEU A 114 0.30 4.16 12.75
C LEU A 114 -0.65 3.60 13.80
N VAL A 115 -1.86 4.17 13.84
CA VAL A 115 -2.92 3.80 14.80
C VAL A 115 -4.26 3.64 14.09
N GLU A 116 -5.13 2.79 14.63
CA GLU A 116 -6.51 2.60 14.18
C GLU A 116 -7.49 3.19 15.19
N GLY A 117 -8.38 4.06 14.74
CA GLY A 117 -9.40 4.69 15.58
C GLY A 117 -9.81 6.08 15.11
N GLU A 118 -10.76 6.68 15.84
CA GLU A 118 -11.38 7.95 15.45
C GLU A 118 -10.90 9.15 16.28
N SER A 119 -10.07 8.92 17.31
CA SER A 119 -9.65 9.97 18.23
C SER A 119 -8.44 10.74 17.70
N GLU A 120 -8.45 12.07 17.86
CA GLU A 120 -7.24 12.89 17.65
C GLU A 120 -6.18 12.66 18.74
N ILE A 121 -6.57 12.10 19.90
CA ILE A 121 -5.65 11.76 20.99
C ILE A 121 -5.08 10.38 20.71
N PRO A 122 -3.74 10.23 20.46
CA PRO A 122 -3.13 8.97 20.04
C PRO A 122 -3.44 7.80 20.98
N ASP A 123 -3.33 7.99 22.28
CA ASP A 123 -3.50 6.97 23.30
C ASP A 123 -4.93 6.38 23.40
N ARG A 124 -5.89 6.98 22.68
CA ARG A 124 -7.26 6.48 22.58
C ARG A 124 -7.52 5.63 21.35
N ASN A 125 -6.52 5.43 20.53
CA ASN A 125 -6.55 4.60 19.33
C ASN A 125 -5.76 3.32 19.54
N THR A 126 -6.05 2.31 18.75
CA THR A 126 -5.32 1.03 18.76
C THR A 126 -4.02 1.15 17.96
N PHE A 127 -2.92 0.71 18.53
CA PHE A 127 -1.63 0.64 17.84
C PHE A 127 -1.71 -0.37 16.68
N LEU A 128 -1.15 -0.01 15.51
CA LEU A 128 -1.06 -0.89 14.34
C LEU A 128 0.38 -1.31 14.06
N CYS A 129 1.25 -0.35 13.82
CA CYS A 129 2.67 -0.61 13.59
C CYS A 129 3.51 0.65 13.81
N GLU A 130 4.82 0.47 13.95
CA GLU A 130 5.78 1.54 14.11
C GLU A 130 7.00 1.31 13.21
N LEU A 131 7.42 2.34 12.50
CA LEU A 131 8.65 2.38 11.74
C LEU A 131 9.64 3.31 12.46
N GLY A 132 10.69 2.73 13.04
CA GLY A 132 11.74 3.48 13.72
C GLY A 132 12.87 3.88 12.79
N ILE A 133 13.24 5.16 12.82
CA ILE A 133 14.45 5.68 12.18
C ILE A 133 15.48 5.89 13.28
N ASN A 134 16.50 5.05 13.34
CA ASN A 134 17.52 5.11 14.39
C ASN A 134 18.76 5.87 13.90
N GLY A 135 19.27 6.77 14.72
CA GLY A 135 20.52 7.48 14.45
C GLY A 135 21.71 6.54 14.22
N LYS A 136 21.72 5.37 14.87
CA LYS A 136 22.76 4.33 14.68
C LYS A 136 22.84 3.83 13.24
N ASP A 137 21.72 3.77 12.54
CA ASP A 137 21.60 3.19 11.19
C ASP A 137 21.76 4.24 10.09
N LEU A 138 21.89 5.52 10.47
CA LEU A 138 22.00 6.62 9.51
C LEU A 138 23.41 6.73 8.93
N PRO A 139 23.53 6.93 7.60
CA PRO A 139 24.81 7.20 6.95
C PRO A 139 25.35 8.61 7.28
N TYR A 140 24.46 9.58 7.58
CA TYR A 140 24.74 10.98 7.90
C TYR A 140 23.76 11.49 8.95
N ASP A 141 24.08 12.63 9.58
CA ASP A 141 23.14 13.36 10.43
C ASP A 141 21.88 13.75 9.62
N LEU A 142 20.72 13.61 10.24
CA LEU A 142 19.44 13.99 9.66
C LEU A 142 18.89 15.21 10.39
N PRO A 143 18.91 16.41 9.78
CA PRO A 143 18.39 17.63 10.40
C PRO A 143 16.89 17.53 10.73
N GLU A 144 16.44 18.30 11.74
CA GLU A 144 15.01 18.55 11.93
C GLU A 144 14.45 19.24 10.68
N GLY A 145 13.20 18.89 10.30
CA GLY A 145 12.56 19.45 9.12
C GLY A 145 12.96 18.76 7.80
N THR A 146 13.74 17.67 7.84
CA THR A 146 14.08 16.90 6.63
C THR A 146 12.80 16.26 6.05
N PRO A 147 12.52 16.47 4.74
CA PRO A 147 11.38 15.87 4.06
C PRO A 147 11.39 14.33 4.12
N LEU A 148 10.21 13.74 4.32
CA LEU A 148 9.95 12.31 4.29
C LEU A 148 8.85 12.02 3.27
N GLU A 149 9.05 11.03 2.43
CA GLU A 149 8.01 10.47 1.58
C GLU A 149 7.51 9.17 2.22
N LEU A 150 6.25 9.15 2.63
CA LEU A 150 5.65 8.00 3.28
C LEU A 150 4.67 7.33 2.31
N SER A 151 4.77 6.01 2.16
CA SER A 151 3.76 5.20 1.50
C SER A 151 3.13 4.28 2.53
N VAL A 152 1.83 4.45 2.76
CA VAL A 152 1.04 3.61 3.67
C VAL A 152 0.06 2.80 2.85
N GLU A 153 0.00 1.49 3.14
CA GLU A 153 -0.85 0.55 2.44
C GLU A 153 -1.50 -0.40 3.45
N MET A 154 -2.79 -0.68 3.26
CA MET A 154 -3.50 -1.74 3.97
C MET A 154 -4.07 -2.71 2.93
N ASN A 155 -3.72 -4.01 3.06
CA ASN A 155 -4.16 -5.05 2.14
C ASN A 155 -5.57 -5.57 2.50
N GLU A 156 -6.08 -6.52 1.70
CA GLU A 156 -7.39 -7.15 1.91
C GLU A 156 -7.50 -7.90 3.25
N SER A 157 -6.38 -8.39 3.78
CA SER A 157 -6.29 -9.07 5.08
C SER A 157 -6.15 -8.08 6.26
N ARG A 158 -6.23 -6.76 6.00
CA ARG A 158 -6.07 -5.68 6.97
C ARG A 158 -4.66 -5.56 7.57
N GLU A 159 -3.67 -6.17 6.96
CA GLU A 159 -2.27 -5.93 7.32
C GLU A 159 -1.83 -4.56 6.81
N VAL A 160 -1.26 -3.76 7.70
CA VAL A 160 -0.74 -2.42 7.38
C VAL A 160 0.75 -2.50 7.12
N SER A 161 1.19 -1.84 6.07
CA SER A 161 2.61 -1.60 5.80
C SER A 161 2.88 -0.12 5.64
N VAL A 162 4.00 0.34 6.18
CA VAL A 162 4.52 1.69 6.00
C VAL A 162 5.93 1.63 5.42
N THR A 163 6.15 2.43 4.38
CA THR A 163 7.48 2.64 3.79
C THR A 163 7.80 4.12 3.92
N ALA A 164 8.99 4.44 4.46
CA ALA A 164 9.51 5.79 4.51
C ALA A 164 10.73 5.90 3.61
N TYR A 165 10.73 6.86 2.69
CA TYR A 165 11.87 7.24 1.88
C TYR A 165 12.38 8.61 2.34
N ILE A 166 13.68 8.72 2.54
CA ILE A 166 14.37 9.94 2.97
C ILE A 166 15.28 10.40 1.82
N PRO A 167 14.82 11.32 0.95
CA PRO A 167 15.55 11.71 -0.25
C PRO A 167 16.95 12.26 0.03
N LEU A 168 17.11 12.99 1.15
CA LEU A 168 18.38 13.62 1.54
C LEU A 168 19.56 12.64 1.65
N ILE A 169 19.28 11.38 2.03
CA ILE A 169 20.30 10.35 2.29
C ILE A 169 20.07 9.08 1.48
N ASP A 170 19.11 9.10 0.53
CA ASP A 170 18.70 7.98 -0.31
C ASP A 170 18.43 6.70 0.49
N LEU A 171 17.69 6.84 1.61
CA LEU A 171 17.40 5.73 2.53
C LEU A 171 15.92 5.37 2.47
N THR A 172 15.62 4.08 2.27
CA THR A 172 14.26 3.52 2.35
C THR A 172 14.16 2.56 3.52
N LEU A 173 13.17 2.77 4.38
CA LEU A 173 12.85 1.93 5.53
C LEU A 173 11.43 1.40 5.39
N LYS A 174 11.15 0.20 5.96
CA LYS A 174 9.83 -0.44 5.91
C LYS A 174 9.48 -1.08 7.24
N ALA A 175 8.20 -0.98 7.61
CA ALA A 175 7.60 -1.75 8.70
C ALA A 175 6.24 -2.31 8.27
N ARG A 176 5.78 -3.36 8.97
CA ARG A 176 4.47 -3.97 8.79
C ARG A 176 3.85 -4.24 10.14
N SER A 177 2.51 -4.21 10.22
CA SER A 177 1.81 -4.76 11.37
C SER A 177 2.07 -6.26 11.39
N THR A 178 2.50 -6.76 12.53
CA THR A 178 2.52 -8.20 12.80
C THR A 178 1.09 -8.56 13.17
N SER A 179 0.46 -9.51 12.46
CA SER A 179 -0.74 -10.16 12.98
C SER A 179 -0.38 -10.75 14.35
N GLN A 180 -0.98 -10.25 15.41
CA GLN A 180 -0.94 -10.96 16.69
C GLN A 180 -1.78 -12.22 16.46
N ASP A 181 -1.12 -13.34 16.18
CA ASP A 181 -1.68 -14.65 16.48
C ASP A 181 -1.84 -14.66 18.00
N GLU A 182 -3.07 -14.50 18.48
CA GLU A 182 -3.42 -14.81 19.85
C GLU A 182 -3.17 -16.31 20.01
N ASP A 183 -2.00 -16.66 20.60
CA ASP A 183 -1.81 -17.96 21.21
C ASP A 183 -2.82 -18.06 22.35
N ILE A 184 -3.97 -18.64 22.06
CA ILE A 184 -4.94 -19.09 23.07
C ILE A 184 -4.39 -20.41 23.58
N GLU A 185 -3.72 -20.36 24.75
CA GLU A 185 -3.54 -21.52 25.61
C GLU A 185 -4.85 -21.88 26.34
#